data_f0422f95f371a423cb06fe195c0bcfb1
#
_entry.id   f0422f95f371a423cb06fe195c0bcfb1
#
_cell.length_a   1.000
_cell.length_b   1.000
_cell.length_c   1.000
_cell.angle_alpha   90.00
_cell.angle_beta   90.00
_cell.angle_gamma   90.00
#
_symmetry.space_group_name_H-M   'P 1'
#
loop_
_entity.id
_entity.type
_entity.pdbx_description
1 polymer ?
#
loop_
_entity_poly.entity_id
_entity_poly.type
_entity_poly.pdbx_seq_one_letter_code
_entity_poly.pdbx_strand_id
1 'polypeptide(L)'
;MDICELIHKHGGQVYMDGANLNALVGIAKPGNFGPDVCHINLHKTFCIPHGGGGPGMGPIACKKHLQVYLPNHPVVKDCGPATGIGAVSAAPWGSSSILSISWMYIKMMGSEGLKLASKVAILNANYIAERLKIIIQSCIKVLMAMLHMNA
;
A
#
# COMPACT_ATOMS: atom_id res chain seq x y z
N MET A 1 18.61 4.93 -13.92
CA MET A 1 17.52 5.94 -13.97
C MET A 1 16.36 5.35 -13.21
N ASP A 2 15.86 6.05 -12.20
CA ASP A 2 14.70 5.66 -11.43
C ASP A 2 13.43 5.81 -12.29
N ILE A 3 12.49 4.87 -12.16
CA ILE A 3 11.21 4.89 -12.90
C ILE A 3 10.43 6.18 -12.60
N CYS A 4 10.41 6.61 -11.34
CA CYS A 4 9.72 7.84 -10.95
C CYS A 4 10.33 9.07 -11.64
N GLU A 5 11.66 9.17 -11.68
CA GLU A 5 12.37 10.25 -12.36
C GLU A 5 12.06 10.27 -13.87
N LEU A 6 12.02 9.10 -14.51
CA LEU A 6 11.69 9.01 -15.93
C LEU A 6 10.28 9.52 -16.22
N ILE A 7 9.29 9.11 -15.41
CA ILE A 7 7.90 9.54 -15.56
C ILE A 7 7.76 11.04 -15.32
N HIS A 8 8.39 11.56 -14.26
CA HIS A 8 8.37 12.99 -13.95
C HIS A 8 9.01 13.85 -15.06
N LYS A 9 10.10 13.37 -15.64
CA LYS A 9 10.76 14.04 -16.80
C LYS A 9 9.81 14.26 -17.97
N HIS A 10 8.83 13.40 -18.14
CA HIS A 10 7.81 13.49 -19.19
C HIS A 10 6.47 14.09 -18.70
N GLY A 11 6.46 14.75 -17.54
CA GLY A 11 5.28 15.44 -17.00
C GLY A 11 4.23 14.52 -16.35
N GLY A 12 4.53 13.22 -16.17
CA GLY A 12 3.66 12.26 -15.52
C GLY A 12 3.73 12.33 -14.00
N GLN A 13 2.78 11.69 -13.34
CA GLN A 13 2.73 11.49 -11.89
C GLN A 13 2.75 9.99 -11.57
N VAL A 14 3.29 9.63 -10.42
CA VAL A 14 3.43 8.23 -10.01
C VAL A 14 2.51 7.95 -8.83
N TYR A 15 1.54 7.06 -9.03
CA TYR A 15 0.72 6.51 -7.98
C TYR A 15 1.32 5.18 -7.51
N MET A 16 1.65 5.09 -6.23
CA MET A 16 2.08 3.86 -5.62
C MET A 16 0.91 3.17 -4.91
N ASP A 17 0.60 1.97 -5.33
CA ASP A 17 -0.31 1.11 -4.59
C ASP A 17 0.40 0.59 -3.33
N GLY A 18 0.09 1.23 -2.20
CA GLY A 18 0.57 0.86 -0.87
C GLY A 18 -0.42 0.01 -0.07
N ALA A 19 -1.41 -0.59 -0.75
CA ALA A 19 -2.44 -1.40 -0.09
C ALA A 19 -1.86 -2.46 0.85
N ASN A 20 -0.74 -3.04 0.51
CA ASN A 20 -0.01 -3.98 1.35
C ASN A 20 1.44 -3.51 1.53
N LEU A 21 1.81 -3.16 2.75
CA LEU A 21 3.15 -2.75 3.14
C LEU A 21 3.88 -3.82 3.98
N ASN A 22 3.40 -5.06 4.03
CA ASN A 22 3.96 -6.11 4.89
C ASN A 22 5.45 -6.39 4.65
N ALA A 23 5.93 -6.17 3.43
CA ALA A 23 7.35 -6.33 3.08
C ALA A 23 8.14 -5.01 3.15
N LEU A 24 7.51 -3.88 3.47
CA LEU A 24 8.12 -2.55 3.37
C LEU A 24 8.32 -1.88 4.72
N VAL A 25 7.43 -2.07 5.69
CA VAL A 25 7.47 -1.34 6.98
C VAL A 25 8.81 -1.55 7.68
N GLY A 26 9.47 -0.43 7.98
CA GLY A 26 10.79 -0.42 8.63
C GLY A 26 11.97 -0.83 7.73
N ILE A 27 11.73 -1.20 6.45
CA ILE A 27 12.76 -1.61 5.47
C ILE A 27 12.85 -0.58 4.35
N ALA A 28 11.73 -0.23 3.74
CA ALA A 28 11.66 0.75 2.66
C ALA A 28 10.74 1.91 3.05
N LYS A 29 11.06 3.10 2.52
CA LYS A 29 10.29 4.33 2.75
C LYS A 29 9.77 4.83 1.41
N PRO A 30 8.48 4.67 1.08
CA PRO A 30 7.92 5.11 -0.20
C PRO A 30 8.27 6.56 -0.58
N GLY A 31 8.28 7.48 0.38
CA GLY A 31 8.66 8.86 0.13
C GLY A 31 10.09 9.07 -0.40
N ASN A 32 10.97 8.08 -0.25
CA ASN A 32 12.38 8.21 -0.67
C ASN A 32 12.62 7.76 -2.13
N PHE A 33 11.71 6.99 -2.72
CA PHE A 33 11.87 6.52 -4.10
C PHE A 33 10.88 7.11 -5.10
N GLY A 34 10.23 8.21 -4.72
CA GLY A 34 9.70 9.16 -5.66
C GLY A 34 8.22 9.12 -6.04
N PRO A 35 7.35 8.23 -5.52
CA PRO A 35 5.93 8.30 -5.85
C PRO A 35 5.31 9.61 -5.37
N ASP A 36 4.26 10.07 -6.06
CA ASP A 36 3.56 11.31 -5.75
C ASP A 36 2.36 11.09 -4.85
N VAL A 37 1.73 9.92 -4.94
CA VAL A 37 0.61 9.48 -4.11
C VAL A 37 0.82 8.04 -3.69
N CYS A 38 0.43 7.72 -2.45
CA CYS A 38 0.40 6.36 -1.93
C CYS A 38 -0.85 6.18 -1.05
N HIS A 39 -1.65 5.16 -1.32
CA HIS A 39 -2.71 4.75 -0.40
C HIS A 39 -2.25 3.57 0.47
N ILE A 40 -2.87 3.41 1.63
CA ILE A 40 -2.53 2.36 2.59
C ILE A 40 -3.80 1.67 3.05
N ASN A 41 -3.82 0.33 3.04
CA ASN A 41 -4.90 -0.43 3.66
C ASN A 41 -4.52 -0.86 5.07
N LEU A 42 -5.16 -0.25 6.07
CA LEU A 42 -4.87 -0.57 7.47
C LEU A 42 -5.25 -2.00 7.84
N HIS A 43 -6.25 -2.59 7.17
CA HIS A 43 -6.70 -3.97 7.38
C HIS A 43 -5.75 -5.04 6.81
N LYS A 44 -4.66 -4.66 6.16
CA LYS A 44 -3.61 -5.58 5.68
C LYS A 44 -2.38 -5.53 6.57
N THR A 45 -1.81 -4.37 6.76
CA THR A 45 -0.51 -4.20 7.46
C THR A 45 -0.65 -3.69 8.89
N PHE A 46 -1.76 -3.03 9.24
CA PHE A 46 -1.93 -2.30 10.51
C PHE A 46 -3.12 -2.79 11.35
N CYS A 47 -3.47 -4.05 11.22
CA CYS A 47 -4.34 -4.82 12.14
C CYS A 47 -5.80 -4.42 12.27
N ILE A 48 -6.35 -3.46 11.54
CA ILE A 48 -7.78 -3.22 11.66
C ILE A 48 -8.58 -4.36 11.03
N PRO A 49 -9.81 -4.65 11.51
CA PRO A 49 -10.66 -5.67 10.90
C PRO A 49 -11.12 -5.23 9.50
N HIS A 50 -11.29 -6.20 8.59
CA HIS A 50 -11.98 -5.98 7.31
C HIS A 50 -13.47 -6.26 7.41
N GLY A 51 -13.87 -7.19 8.25
CA GLY A 51 -15.25 -7.44 8.67
C GLY A 51 -16.21 -7.85 7.55
N GLY A 52 -15.72 -8.49 6.49
CA GLY A 52 -16.54 -8.89 5.35
C GLY A 52 -16.97 -7.73 4.43
N GLY A 53 -16.49 -6.53 4.68
CA GLY A 53 -16.76 -5.33 3.89
C GLY A 53 -16.03 -4.13 4.46
N GLY A 54 -15.85 -3.08 3.72
CA GLY A 54 -14.96 -1.97 3.99
C GLY A 54 -14.93 -1.44 5.42
N PRO A 55 -13.75 -1.37 6.06
CA PRO A 55 -13.58 -0.81 7.40
C PRO A 55 -13.76 0.71 7.45
N GLY A 56 -13.98 1.36 6.32
CA GLY A 56 -14.21 2.80 6.23
C GLY A 56 -12.98 3.66 6.55
N MET A 57 -11.76 3.12 6.41
CA MET A 57 -10.53 3.85 6.65
C MET A 57 -9.43 3.42 5.67
N GLY A 58 -8.89 4.39 4.92
CA GLY A 58 -7.78 4.20 3.98
C GLY A 58 -6.93 5.46 3.90
N PRO A 59 -5.83 5.56 4.66
CA PRO A 59 -4.96 6.73 4.61
C PRO A 59 -4.37 6.94 3.22
N ILE A 60 -4.28 8.20 2.81
CA ILE A 60 -3.59 8.66 1.60
C ILE A 60 -2.44 9.56 2.00
N ALA A 61 -1.26 9.27 1.50
CA ALA A 61 -0.11 10.16 1.54
C ALA A 61 0.15 10.73 0.15
N CYS A 62 0.40 12.04 0.06
CA CYS A 62 0.74 12.67 -1.22
C CYS A 62 1.84 13.71 -1.07
N LYS A 63 2.53 14.01 -2.17
CA LYS A 63 3.48 15.11 -2.24
C LYS A 63 2.76 16.47 -2.18
N LYS A 64 3.51 17.49 -1.73
CA LYS A 64 2.98 18.85 -1.47
C LYS A 64 2.24 19.46 -2.66
N HIS A 65 2.70 19.25 -3.89
CA HIS A 65 2.08 19.83 -5.09
C HIS A 65 0.68 19.27 -5.37
N LEU A 66 0.32 18.10 -4.82
CA LEU A 66 -1.00 17.50 -4.93
C LEU A 66 -1.94 17.91 -3.79
N GLN A 67 -1.44 18.55 -2.75
CA GLN A 67 -2.23 18.94 -1.57
C GLN A 67 -3.47 19.78 -1.94
N VAL A 68 -3.32 20.65 -2.93
CA VAL A 68 -4.39 21.56 -3.39
C VAL A 68 -5.58 20.84 -4.03
N TYR A 69 -5.41 19.58 -4.41
CA TYR A 69 -6.43 18.72 -5.03
C TYR A 69 -7.09 17.75 -4.05
N LEU A 70 -6.65 17.73 -2.79
CA LEU A 70 -7.27 16.87 -1.79
C LEU A 70 -8.72 17.26 -1.56
N PRO A 71 -9.60 16.29 -1.19
CA PRO A 71 -10.98 16.57 -0.87
C PRO A 71 -11.12 17.54 0.30
N ASN A 72 -12.15 18.34 0.29
CA ASN A 72 -12.64 19.08 1.45
C ASN A 72 -14.09 18.65 1.78
N HIS A 73 -14.73 19.32 2.72
CA HIS A 73 -16.08 18.96 3.12
C HIS A 73 -16.93 20.22 3.40
N PRO A 74 -18.18 20.28 2.90
CA PRO A 74 -19.02 21.48 3.04
C PRO A 74 -19.44 21.76 4.49
N VAL A 75 -19.53 20.74 5.32
CA VAL A 75 -20.01 20.86 6.72
C VAL A 75 -18.86 20.83 7.72
N VAL A 76 -17.82 20.03 7.45
CA VAL A 76 -16.67 19.89 8.36
C VAL A 76 -15.56 20.83 7.91
N LYS A 77 -15.30 21.85 8.72
CA LYS A 77 -14.24 22.82 8.47
C LYS A 77 -12.84 22.16 8.68
N ASP A 78 -11.87 22.69 8.01
CA ASP A 78 -10.44 22.32 8.18
C ASP A 78 -10.09 20.85 7.88
N CYS A 79 -10.97 20.12 7.17
CA CYS A 79 -10.68 18.74 6.75
C CYS A 79 -9.93 18.63 5.42
N GLY A 80 -9.73 19.75 4.72
CA GLY A 80 -9.01 19.79 3.44
C GLY A 80 -8.78 21.22 2.96
N PRO A 81 -8.10 21.41 1.82
CA PRO A 81 -7.80 22.73 1.28
C PRO A 81 -9.07 23.44 0.77
N ALA A 82 -9.07 24.78 0.79
CA ALA A 82 -10.16 25.58 0.23
C ALA A 82 -10.40 25.32 -1.27
N THR A 83 -9.36 24.89 -1.99
CA THR A 83 -9.40 24.51 -3.41
C THR A 83 -9.88 23.07 -3.65
N GLY A 84 -10.23 22.33 -2.60
CA GLY A 84 -10.59 20.91 -2.68
C GLY A 84 -11.81 20.66 -3.56
N ILE A 85 -11.89 19.42 -4.07
CA ILE A 85 -12.94 18.99 -5.01
C ILE A 85 -14.32 18.78 -4.39
N GLY A 86 -14.47 18.99 -3.10
CA GLY A 86 -15.69 18.69 -2.35
C GLY A 86 -15.61 17.36 -1.60
N ALA A 87 -16.75 16.97 -1.01
CA ALA A 87 -16.83 15.74 -0.24
C ALA A 87 -16.74 14.50 -1.13
N VAL A 88 -15.84 13.59 -0.79
CA VAL A 88 -15.72 12.27 -1.43
C VAL A 88 -16.55 11.23 -0.66
N SER A 89 -16.75 11.44 0.64
CA SER A 89 -17.58 10.60 1.50
C SER A 89 -18.28 11.46 2.54
N ALA A 90 -19.36 10.94 3.13
CA ALA A 90 -20.12 11.63 4.17
C ALA A 90 -19.29 11.93 5.42
N ALA A 91 -18.33 11.08 5.75
CA ALA A 91 -17.38 11.29 6.84
C ALA A 91 -15.97 11.54 6.25
N PRO A 92 -15.42 12.77 6.37
CA PRO A 92 -14.15 13.12 5.69
C PRO A 92 -12.95 12.30 6.17
N TRP A 93 -12.99 11.79 7.39
CA TRP A 93 -11.94 10.93 7.96
C TRP A 93 -12.36 9.47 8.10
N GLY A 94 -13.40 9.04 7.37
CA GLY A 94 -13.90 7.67 7.43
C GLY A 94 -14.31 7.25 8.85
N SER A 95 -14.13 5.96 9.17
CA SER A 95 -14.41 5.39 10.50
C SER A 95 -13.21 5.57 11.43
N SER A 96 -12.93 6.80 11.83
CA SER A 96 -11.69 7.18 12.54
C SER A 96 -11.49 6.48 13.90
N SER A 97 -12.56 6.01 14.56
CA SER A 97 -12.49 5.28 15.83
C SER A 97 -11.63 4.00 15.74
N ILE A 98 -11.56 3.36 14.57
CA ILE A 98 -10.73 2.15 14.39
C ILE A 98 -9.22 2.43 14.36
N LEU A 99 -8.80 3.69 14.23
CA LEU A 99 -7.38 4.07 14.29
C LEU A 99 -6.72 3.73 15.62
N SER A 100 -7.48 3.62 16.70
CA SER A 100 -6.99 3.16 18.01
C SER A 100 -6.37 1.76 17.93
N ILE A 101 -6.91 0.88 17.08
CA ILE A 101 -6.39 -0.48 16.87
C ILE A 101 -5.00 -0.41 16.21
N SER A 102 -4.86 0.33 15.13
CA SER A 102 -3.55 0.50 14.47
C SER A 102 -2.54 1.19 15.39
N TRP A 103 -2.97 2.19 16.15
CA TRP A 103 -2.13 2.88 17.12
C TRP A 103 -1.60 1.92 18.20
N MET A 104 -2.47 1.11 18.78
CA MET A 104 -2.09 0.10 19.78
C MET A 104 -1.13 -0.94 19.18
N TYR A 105 -1.44 -1.45 17.99
CA TYR A 105 -0.57 -2.39 17.28
C TYR A 105 0.84 -1.82 17.09
N ILE A 106 0.95 -0.60 16.58
CA ILE A 106 2.24 0.08 16.38
C ILE A 106 2.98 0.28 17.71
N LYS A 107 2.26 0.67 18.78
CA LYS A 107 2.84 0.85 20.12
C LYS A 107 3.34 -0.45 20.74
N MET A 108 2.58 -1.54 20.59
CA MET A 108 2.94 -2.86 21.12
C MET A 108 4.13 -3.47 20.38
N MET A 109 4.17 -3.32 19.05
CA MET A 109 5.25 -3.87 18.24
C MET A 109 6.55 -3.05 18.34
N GLY A 110 6.43 -1.75 18.45
CA GLY A 110 7.57 -0.83 18.37
C GLY A 110 8.26 -0.87 17.00
N SER A 111 9.31 -0.08 16.84
CA SER A 111 10.08 -0.02 15.59
C SER A 111 10.73 -1.35 15.21
N GLU A 112 11.33 -2.01 16.19
CA GLU A 112 12.03 -3.27 15.97
C GLU A 112 11.07 -4.43 15.66
N GLY A 113 9.93 -4.51 16.36
CA GLY A 113 8.92 -5.54 16.10
C GLY A 113 8.30 -5.39 14.71
N LEU A 114 7.95 -4.18 14.29
CA LEU A 114 7.42 -3.92 12.94
C LEU A 114 8.44 -4.27 11.85
N LYS A 115 9.70 -3.90 12.05
CA LYS A 115 10.79 -4.25 11.12
C LYS A 115 11.03 -5.76 11.06
N LEU A 116 10.98 -6.44 12.21
CA LEU A 116 11.11 -7.89 12.29
C LEU A 116 9.95 -8.58 11.56
N ALA A 117 8.71 -8.13 11.74
CA ALA A 117 7.55 -8.66 11.03
C ALA A 117 7.74 -8.59 9.50
N SER A 118 8.20 -7.46 8.96
CA SER A 118 8.53 -7.32 7.54
C SER A 118 9.61 -8.28 7.08
N LYS A 119 10.69 -8.43 7.86
CA LYS A 119 11.77 -9.38 7.55
C LYS A 119 11.28 -10.82 7.51
N VAL A 120 10.45 -11.21 8.48
CA VAL A 120 9.86 -12.56 8.55
C VAL A 120 8.92 -12.81 7.36
N ALA A 121 8.10 -11.81 6.97
CA ALA A 121 7.25 -11.91 5.79
C ALA A 121 8.07 -12.18 4.50
N ILE A 122 9.16 -11.45 4.31
CA ILE A 122 10.07 -11.64 3.18
C ILE A 122 10.74 -13.02 3.23
N LEU A 123 11.22 -13.42 4.41
CA LEU A 123 11.84 -14.73 4.60
C LEU A 123 10.88 -15.87 4.26
N ASN A 124 9.64 -15.79 4.77
CA ASN A 124 8.61 -16.80 4.49
C ASN A 124 8.29 -16.90 2.99
N ALA A 125 8.14 -15.77 2.31
CA ALA A 125 7.90 -15.75 0.87
C ALA A 125 9.04 -16.39 0.09
N ASN A 126 10.28 -16.06 0.41
CA ASN A 126 11.47 -16.66 -0.23
C ASN A 126 11.61 -18.17 0.08
N TYR A 127 11.33 -18.56 1.33
CA TYR A 127 11.33 -19.97 1.72
C TYR A 127 10.29 -20.78 0.91
N ILE A 128 9.08 -20.29 0.80
CA ILE A 128 8.02 -20.93 0.01
C ILE A 128 8.43 -20.99 -1.47
N ALA A 129 8.96 -19.90 -2.03
CA ALA A 129 9.41 -19.84 -3.41
C ALA A 129 10.49 -20.90 -3.68
N GLU A 130 11.48 -21.01 -2.80
CA GLU A 130 12.57 -22.01 -2.96
C GLU A 130 12.05 -23.45 -2.83
N ARG A 131 11.14 -23.71 -1.88
CA ARG A 131 10.54 -25.05 -1.71
C ARG A 131 9.70 -25.47 -2.92
N LEU A 132 9.02 -24.54 -3.56
CA LEU A 132 8.16 -24.82 -4.73
C LEU A 132 8.90 -24.74 -6.07
N LYS A 133 10.12 -24.25 -6.10
CA LYS A 133 10.89 -23.96 -7.32
C LYS A 133 10.91 -25.15 -8.31
N ILE A 134 11.20 -26.35 -7.83
CA ILE A 134 11.29 -27.55 -8.65
C ILE A 134 9.92 -27.90 -9.25
N ILE A 135 8.86 -27.82 -8.42
CA ILE A 135 7.50 -28.17 -8.83
C ILE A 135 6.99 -27.17 -9.87
N ILE A 136 7.14 -25.86 -9.61
CA ILE A 136 6.69 -24.80 -10.51
C ILE A 136 7.45 -24.85 -11.85
N GLN A 137 8.78 -25.01 -11.82
CA GLN A 137 9.58 -25.12 -13.03
C GLN A 137 9.20 -26.35 -13.87
N SER A 138 8.90 -27.47 -13.22
CA SER A 138 8.43 -28.68 -13.91
C SER A 138 7.06 -28.47 -14.55
N CYS A 139 6.10 -27.86 -13.84
CA CYS A 139 4.78 -27.53 -14.38
C CYS A 139 4.87 -26.57 -15.57
N ILE A 140 5.71 -25.54 -15.51
CA ILE A 140 5.90 -24.58 -16.61
C ILE A 140 6.51 -25.28 -17.82
N LYS A 141 7.52 -26.15 -17.64
CA LYS A 141 8.15 -26.89 -18.74
C LYS A 141 7.15 -27.81 -19.44
N VAL A 142 6.29 -28.52 -18.68
CA VAL A 142 5.24 -29.38 -19.24
C VAL A 142 4.24 -28.55 -20.03
N LEU A 143 3.78 -27.41 -19.48
CA LEU A 143 2.83 -26.52 -20.15
C LEU A 143 3.41 -25.99 -21.47
N MET A 144 4.65 -25.53 -21.48
CA MET A 144 5.32 -25.04 -22.69
C MET A 144 5.52 -26.15 -23.74
N ALA A 145 5.86 -27.36 -23.31
CA ALA A 145 5.96 -28.50 -24.21
C ALA A 145 4.59 -28.85 -24.87
N MET A 146 3.50 -28.84 -24.09
CA MET A 146 2.15 -29.05 -24.61
C MET A 146 1.70 -27.97 -25.61
N LEU A 147 2.08 -26.71 -25.38
CA LEU A 147 1.79 -25.60 -26.30
C LEU A 147 2.56 -25.77 -27.64
N HIS A 148 3.80 -26.24 -27.59
CA HIS A 148 4.58 -26.49 -28.81
C HIS A 148 4.13 -27.74 -29.59
N MET A 149 3.47 -28.67 -28.96
CA MET A 149 2.89 -29.84 -29.65
C MET A 149 1.56 -29.57 -30.41
N ASN A 150 0.90 -28.44 -30.08
CA ASN A 150 -0.38 -28.03 -30.69
C ASN A 150 -0.22 -26.85 -31.68
N ALA A 151 0.99 -26.46 -32.02
CA ALA A 151 1.30 -25.43 -33.00
C ALA A 151 1.96 -26.05 -34.24
#